data_f42a2485073456c30277d054acde3905
#
_entry.id   f42a2485073456c30277d054acde3905
#
_cell.length_a   1.000
_cell.length_b   1.000
_cell.length_c   1.000
_cell.angle_alpha   90.00
_cell.angle_beta   90.00
_cell.angle_gamma   90.00
#
_symmetry.space_group_name_H-M   'P 1'
#
loop_
_entity.id
_entity.type
_entity.pdbx_description
1 polymer ?
#
loop_
_entity_poly.entity_id
_entity_poly.type
_entity_poly.pdbx_seq_one_letter_code
_entity_poly.pdbx_strand_id
1 'polypeptide(L)'
;MRVLKSYLDKIKPNFEEGGRLHAFKSIYDGFETFLFVPNTTSQSGASIHDAIDSKRIMSFVDIALLPVLLFGMYNVGYQNYLAAHTLESASFLSVFFFGFLAVLPKLLVSYIVGLGIEFAWAQWKGEEIQEGYLVTGMIIPLIIPVTTPLWMLALAVAFSVIFCKEIFGGTGMNFVNVAIGARMFLFFSYPSKMTGDTVWVAKESIFGLGNTLPDGFTMATPLAHIAQHTPVNNSVWDMIVGLMPGSIGETSVIAIAIGAVILLWTGIASWKTMFSVFLGGSLMAILFQMTGESSVKWWEHLILGGFCFGAVFMATDPVTSARTETGKWIYGFIVGAMALIVRVMNPGYPEGMMLAIFFGNVITPLIDYCVVQRNITKRAKRSKVID
;
A
#
# COMPACT_ATOMS: atom_id res chain seq x y z
N MET A 1 -9.58 5.84 29.36
CA MET A 1 -8.51 4.82 29.42
C MET A 1 -8.66 3.87 30.61
N ARG A 2 -8.67 4.33 31.91
CA ARG A 2 -8.80 3.44 33.11
C ARG A 2 -10.08 2.61 33.10
N VAL A 3 -11.22 3.18 32.72
CA VAL A 3 -12.51 2.49 32.66
C VAL A 3 -12.50 1.37 31.61
N LEU A 4 -11.92 1.63 30.44
CA LEU A 4 -11.83 0.65 29.37
C LEU A 4 -10.90 -0.52 29.77
N LYS A 5 -9.76 -0.22 30.42
CA LYS A 5 -8.86 -1.25 30.94
C LYS A 5 -9.53 -2.12 31.97
N SER A 6 -10.22 -1.52 32.93
CA SER A 6 -10.99 -2.26 33.97
C SER A 6 -12.08 -3.14 33.35
N TYR A 7 -12.68 -2.74 32.25
CA TYR A 7 -13.67 -3.56 31.54
C TYR A 7 -13.00 -4.74 30.82
N LEU A 8 -11.88 -4.52 30.16
CA LEU A 8 -11.11 -5.60 29.53
C LEU A 8 -10.62 -6.60 30.56
N ASP A 9 -10.04 -6.15 31.69
CA ASP A 9 -9.58 -7.01 32.77
C ASP A 9 -10.72 -7.88 33.34
N LYS A 10 -11.96 -7.39 33.34
CA LYS A 10 -13.17 -8.13 33.79
C LYS A 10 -13.57 -9.27 32.84
N ILE A 11 -13.38 -9.09 31.55
CA ILE A 11 -13.74 -10.10 30.53
C ILE A 11 -12.59 -11.08 30.24
N LYS A 12 -11.37 -10.73 30.59
CA LYS A 12 -10.15 -11.53 30.36
C LYS A 12 -10.27 -13.00 30.76
N PRO A 13 -10.83 -13.36 31.95
CA PRO A 13 -10.93 -14.75 32.37
C PRO A 13 -11.77 -15.64 31.45
N ASN A 14 -12.69 -15.05 30.66
CA ASN A 14 -13.48 -15.81 29.70
C ASN A 14 -12.67 -16.28 28.49
N PHE A 15 -11.55 -15.61 28.20
CA PHE A 15 -10.65 -15.90 27.06
C PHE A 15 -9.41 -16.70 27.49
N GLU A 16 -9.10 -16.82 28.77
CA GLU A 16 -7.99 -17.63 29.29
C GLU A 16 -8.29 -19.13 29.25
N GLU A 17 -7.29 -19.95 29.54
CA GLU A 17 -7.41 -21.41 29.54
C GLU A 17 -8.53 -21.89 30.48
N GLY A 18 -9.52 -22.60 29.92
CA GLY A 18 -10.72 -23.02 30.63
C GLY A 18 -11.92 -22.08 30.52
N GLY A 19 -11.78 -20.90 29.94
CA GLY A 19 -12.87 -19.97 29.63
C GLY A 19 -13.74 -20.41 28.45
N ARG A 20 -15.00 -19.96 28.42
CA ARG A 20 -15.97 -20.30 27.35
C ARG A 20 -15.56 -19.77 25.96
N LEU A 21 -14.74 -18.75 25.89
CA LEU A 21 -14.30 -18.05 24.70
C LEU A 21 -12.79 -18.24 24.41
N HIS A 22 -12.18 -19.31 24.93
CA HIS A 22 -10.76 -19.62 24.73
C HIS A 22 -10.34 -19.65 23.24
N ALA A 23 -11.22 -20.11 22.35
CA ALA A 23 -10.97 -20.11 20.91
C ALA A 23 -10.73 -18.70 20.31
N PHE A 24 -11.13 -17.64 21.03
CA PHE A 24 -10.97 -16.24 20.62
C PHE A 24 -9.90 -15.52 21.46
N LYS A 25 -9.05 -16.25 22.19
CA LYS A 25 -7.98 -15.69 23.02
C LYS A 25 -7.09 -14.75 22.22
N SER A 26 -6.65 -15.18 21.04
CA SER A 26 -5.79 -14.39 20.17
C SER A 26 -6.42 -13.05 19.77
N ILE A 27 -7.73 -13.02 19.52
CA ILE A 27 -8.45 -11.78 19.19
C ILE A 27 -8.46 -10.83 20.40
N TYR A 28 -8.73 -11.37 21.60
CA TYR A 28 -8.73 -10.59 22.83
C TYR A 28 -7.35 -9.99 23.10
N ASP A 29 -6.30 -10.82 23.05
CA ASP A 29 -4.91 -10.40 23.28
C ASP A 29 -4.47 -9.35 22.24
N GLY A 30 -4.87 -9.49 20.96
CA GLY A 30 -4.65 -8.51 19.92
C GLY A 30 -5.25 -7.15 20.25
N PHE A 31 -6.52 -7.11 20.66
CA PHE A 31 -7.19 -5.86 21.07
C PHE A 31 -6.60 -5.27 22.34
N GLU A 32 -6.31 -6.08 23.37
CA GLU A 32 -5.72 -5.59 24.62
C GLU A 32 -4.36 -4.94 24.34
N THR A 33 -3.49 -5.59 23.60
CA THR A 33 -2.13 -5.10 23.29
C THR A 33 -2.11 -3.96 22.29
N PHE A 34 -3.13 -3.84 21.42
CA PHE A 34 -3.30 -2.67 20.56
C PHE A 34 -3.68 -1.42 21.38
N LEU A 35 -4.62 -1.55 22.29
CA LEU A 35 -5.09 -0.43 23.11
C LEU A 35 -4.12 -0.06 24.24
N PHE A 36 -3.47 -1.06 24.84
CA PHE A 36 -2.58 -0.90 25.98
C PHE A 36 -1.26 -1.62 25.72
N VAL A 37 -0.15 -0.87 25.75
CA VAL A 37 1.19 -1.45 25.63
C VAL A 37 1.43 -2.36 26.84
N PRO A 38 1.78 -3.65 26.66
CA PRO A 38 2.11 -4.53 27.75
C PRO A 38 3.35 -4.02 28.49
N ASN A 39 3.27 -3.95 29.81
CA ASN A 39 4.40 -3.57 30.66
C ASN A 39 5.19 -4.83 31.09
N THR A 40 5.62 -5.60 30.10
CA THR A 40 6.40 -6.82 30.32
C THR A 40 7.86 -6.58 29.92
N THR A 41 8.78 -7.03 30.75
CA THR A 41 10.21 -7.03 30.46
C THR A 41 10.73 -8.46 30.46
N SER A 42 11.96 -8.69 29.94
CA SER A 42 12.59 -10.00 29.99
C SER A 42 12.72 -10.51 31.43
N GLN A 43 12.41 -11.78 31.67
CA GLN A 43 12.47 -12.39 33.01
C GLN A 43 13.91 -12.70 33.45
N SER A 44 14.87 -12.70 32.52
CA SER A 44 16.29 -12.96 32.79
C SER A 44 17.18 -12.09 31.92
N GLY A 45 18.34 -11.68 32.43
CA GLY A 45 19.29 -10.80 31.77
C GLY A 45 18.98 -9.30 31.97
N ALA A 46 19.37 -8.47 31.03
CA ALA A 46 19.09 -7.03 31.08
C ALA A 46 17.60 -6.78 30.78
N SER A 47 16.93 -6.00 31.64
CA SER A 47 15.55 -5.55 31.38
C SER A 47 15.57 -4.47 30.33
N ILE A 48 15.30 -4.82 29.07
CA ILE A 48 15.25 -3.90 27.94
C ILE A 48 13.77 -3.72 27.58
N HIS A 49 13.36 -2.47 27.41
CA HIS A 49 12.04 -2.09 26.93
C HIS A 49 12.20 -1.21 25.71
N ASP A 50 11.49 -1.53 24.62
CA ASP A 50 11.52 -0.74 23.41
C ASP A 50 10.88 0.64 23.62
N ALA A 51 11.45 1.67 23.03
CA ALA A 51 10.91 3.02 23.06
C ALA A 51 9.61 3.14 22.27
N ILE A 52 9.49 2.39 21.16
CA ILE A 52 8.31 2.35 20.29
C ILE A 52 8.01 0.90 19.94
N ASP A 53 6.80 0.46 20.23
CA ASP A 53 6.29 -0.85 19.86
C ASP A 53 5.94 -0.93 18.36
N SER A 54 6.08 -2.11 17.74
CA SER A 54 5.76 -2.35 16.32
C SER A 54 4.35 -1.90 15.95
N LYS A 55 3.37 -2.07 16.85
CA LYS A 55 1.98 -1.64 16.68
C LYS A 55 1.85 -0.13 16.51
N ARG A 56 2.67 0.64 17.24
CA ARG A 56 2.70 2.11 17.12
C ARG A 56 3.32 2.55 15.81
N ILE A 57 4.37 1.86 15.35
CA ILE A 57 4.96 2.10 14.03
C ILE A 57 3.90 1.92 12.95
N MET A 58 3.16 0.80 12.97
CA MET A 58 2.08 0.54 12.00
C MET A 58 0.97 1.60 12.08
N SER A 59 0.55 2.00 13.30
CA SER A 59 -0.46 3.05 13.45
C SER A 59 -0.03 4.41 12.85
N PHE A 60 1.25 4.77 12.91
CA PHE A 60 1.74 5.98 12.23
C PHE A 60 1.67 5.88 10.72
N VAL A 61 1.88 4.69 10.15
CA VAL A 61 1.71 4.48 8.70
C VAL A 61 0.23 4.61 8.32
N ASP A 62 -0.68 4.06 9.13
CA ASP A 62 -2.13 4.22 8.91
C ASP A 62 -2.55 5.69 8.98
N ILE A 63 -2.03 6.46 9.95
CA ILE A 63 -2.28 7.91 10.03
C ILE A 63 -1.74 8.63 8.79
N ALA A 64 -0.59 8.23 8.28
CA ALA A 64 -0.02 8.81 7.06
C ALA A 64 -0.84 8.46 5.79
N LEU A 65 -1.60 7.36 5.80
CA LEU A 65 -2.50 6.97 4.73
C LEU A 65 -3.86 7.68 4.78
N LEU A 66 -4.28 8.22 5.94
CA LEU A 66 -5.59 8.88 6.08
C LEU A 66 -5.83 10.02 5.09
N PRO A 67 -4.89 10.97 4.84
CA PRO A 67 -5.10 12.02 3.83
C PRO A 67 -5.40 11.44 2.44
N VAL A 68 -4.70 10.37 2.07
CA VAL A 68 -4.86 9.68 0.79
C VAL A 68 -6.21 8.98 0.71
N LEU A 69 -6.63 8.31 1.78
CA LEU A 69 -7.93 7.64 1.88
C LEU A 69 -9.09 8.64 1.77
N LEU A 70 -9.03 9.74 2.54
CA LEU A 70 -10.08 10.76 2.53
C LEU A 70 -10.21 11.45 1.18
N PHE A 71 -9.07 11.79 0.56
CA PHE A 71 -9.08 12.34 -0.78
C PHE A 71 -9.58 11.33 -1.82
N GLY A 72 -9.15 10.08 -1.72
CA GLY A 72 -9.61 9.00 -2.60
C GLY A 72 -11.12 8.79 -2.56
N MET A 73 -11.72 8.84 -1.36
CA MET A 73 -13.18 8.80 -1.20
C MET A 73 -13.84 9.99 -1.89
N TYR A 74 -13.32 11.20 -1.71
CA TYR A 74 -13.84 12.38 -2.40
C TYR A 74 -13.73 12.24 -3.93
N ASN A 75 -12.57 11.80 -4.44
CA ASN A 75 -12.34 11.68 -5.88
C ASN A 75 -13.26 10.62 -6.52
N VAL A 76 -13.53 9.49 -5.86
CA VAL A 76 -14.49 8.48 -6.36
C VAL A 76 -15.87 9.09 -6.56
N GLY A 77 -16.35 9.89 -5.60
CA GLY A 77 -17.60 10.63 -5.75
C GLY A 77 -17.51 11.67 -6.87
N TYR A 78 -16.47 12.47 -6.87
CA TYR A 78 -16.25 13.52 -7.88
C TYR A 78 -16.32 12.96 -9.31
N GLN A 79 -15.66 11.83 -9.59
CA GLN A 79 -15.69 11.22 -10.91
C GLN A 79 -17.09 10.70 -11.31
N ASN A 80 -17.88 10.17 -10.38
CA ASN A 80 -19.26 9.76 -10.67
C ASN A 80 -20.16 10.95 -11.01
N TYR A 81 -20.11 12.02 -10.20
CA TYR A 81 -20.92 13.23 -10.44
C TYR A 81 -20.47 14.00 -11.70
N LEU A 82 -19.17 14.01 -12.00
CA LEU A 82 -18.61 14.58 -13.22
C LEU A 82 -19.09 13.80 -14.46
N ALA A 83 -19.04 12.47 -14.40
CA ALA A 83 -19.47 11.59 -15.48
C ALA A 83 -20.95 11.72 -15.81
N ALA A 84 -21.79 12.03 -14.81
CA ALA A 84 -23.22 12.28 -14.97
C ALA A 84 -23.58 13.74 -15.31
N HIS A 85 -22.59 14.65 -15.41
CA HIS A 85 -22.79 16.09 -15.60
C HIS A 85 -23.65 16.75 -14.51
N THR A 86 -23.64 16.22 -13.29
CA THR A 86 -24.43 16.73 -12.15
C THR A 86 -23.57 17.35 -11.06
N LEU A 87 -22.28 17.55 -11.32
CA LEU A 87 -21.31 18.04 -10.34
C LEU A 87 -21.67 19.45 -9.82
N GLU A 88 -22.14 20.34 -10.70
CA GLU A 88 -22.49 21.72 -10.33
C GLU A 88 -23.67 21.81 -9.35
N SER A 89 -24.59 20.85 -9.40
CA SER A 89 -25.75 20.78 -8.51
C SER A 89 -25.47 20.01 -7.22
N ALA A 90 -24.32 19.31 -7.11
CA ALA A 90 -24.00 18.44 -6.00
C ALA A 90 -23.34 19.21 -4.85
N SER A 91 -23.75 18.91 -3.61
CA SER A 91 -23.07 19.40 -2.42
C SER A 91 -21.74 18.64 -2.21
N PHE A 92 -20.72 19.31 -1.67
CA PHE A 92 -19.46 18.66 -1.26
C PHE A 92 -19.70 17.40 -0.40
N LEU A 93 -20.63 17.49 0.55
CA LEU A 93 -20.96 16.36 1.42
C LEU A 93 -21.57 15.20 0.66
N SER A 94 -22.45 15.43 -0.33
CA SER A 94 -23.04 14.33 -1.10
C SER A 94 -21.99 13.61 -1.95
N VAL A 95 -21.05 14.34 -2.54
CA VAL A 95 -19.92 13.79 -3.29
C VAL A 95 -19.03 12.95 -2.38
N PHE A 96 -18.67 13.46 -1.21
CA PHE A 96 -17.83 12.76 -0.25
C PHE A 96 -18.52 11.51 0.30
N PHE A 97 -19.79 11.59 0.73
CA PHE A 97 -20.50 10.45 1.29
C PHE A 97 -20.77 9.35 0.26
N PHE A 98 -21.00 9.69 -0.99
CA PHE A 98 -21.08 8.68 -2.05
C PHE A 98 -19.77 7.89 -2.17
N GLY A 99 -18.64 8.57 -2.27
CA GLY A 99 -17.34 7.91 -2.36
C GLY A 99 -16.97 7.13 -1.09
N PHE A 100 -17.32 7.66 0.09
CA PHE A 100 -17.19 6.94 1.35
C PHE A 100 -17.95 5.60 1.33
N LEU A 101 -19.22 5.62 0.93
CA LEU A 101 -20.05 4.41 0.83
C LEU A 101 -19.55 3.43 -0.24
N ALA A 102 -18.94 3.91 -1.33
CA ALA A 102 -18.36 3.08 -2.37
C ALA A 102 -17.06 2.38 -1.92
N VAL A 103 -16.26 3.04 -1.09
CA VAL A 103 -14.95 2.54 -0.61
C VAL A 103 -15.07 1.71 0.67
N LEU A 104 -15.97 2.09 1.58
CA LEU A 104 -16.13 1.45 2.89
C LEU A 104 -16.31 -0.08 2.82
N PRO A 105 -17.15 -0.66 1.95
CA PRO A 105 -17.28 -2.11 1.86
C PRO A 105 -15.98 -2.83 1.50
N LYS A 106 -15.13 -2.20 0.67
CA LYS A 106 -13.82 -2.74 0.30
C LYS A 106 -12.86 -2.75 1.47
N LEU A 107 -12.84 -1.67 2.26
CA LEU A 107 -12.08 -1.60 3.50
C LEU A 107 -12.52 -2.69 4.47
N LEU A 108 -13.82 -2.80 4.71
CA LEU A 108 -14.36 -3.81 5.62
C LEU A 108 -14.02 -5.24 5.18
N VAL A 109 -14.19 -5.56 3.90
CA VAL A 109 -13.85 -6.89 3.37
C VAL A 109 -12.36 -7.16 3.51
N SER A 110 -11.50 -6.19 3.19
CA SER A 110 -10.05 -6.33 3.34
C SER A 110 -9.69 -6.66 4.80
N TYR A 111 -10.17 -5.87 5.77
CA TYR A 111 -9.88 -6.12 7.17
C TYR A 111 -10.50 -7.41 7.73
N ILE A 112 -11.76 -7.69 7.41
CA ILE A 112 -12.45 -8.90 7.92
C ILE A 112 -11.75 -10.16 7.41
N VAL A 113 -11.46 -10.23 6.12
CA VAL A 113 -10.84 -11.42 5.53
C VAL A 113 -9.39 -11.55 5.97
N GLY A 114 -8.62 -10.48 5.90
CA GLY A 114 -7.19 -10.54 6.21
C GLY A 114 -6.90 -10.78 7.69
N LEU A 115 -7.50 -9.99 8.59
CA LEU A 115 -7.36 -10.24 10.03
C LEU A 115 -7.98 -11.58 10.43
N GLY A 116 -9.11 -11.99 9.81
CA GLY A 116 -9.72 -13.28 10.07
C GLY A 116 -8.76 -14.45 9.79
N ILE A 117 -8.00 -14.38 8.69
CA ILE A 117 -7.00 -15.40 8.35
C ILE A 117 -5.82 -15.34 9.31
N GLU A 118 -5.31 -14.15 9.63
CA GLU A 118 -4.19 -14.02 10.61
C GLU A 118 -4.57 -14.54 11.99
N PHE A 119 -5.76 -14.20 12.48
CA PHE A 119 -6.25 -14.71 13.75
C PHE A 119 -6.41 -16.24 13.75
N ALA A 120 -6.99 -16.80 12.67
CA ALA A 120 -7.13 -18.25 12.55
C ALA A 120 -5.77 -18.95 12.50
N TRP A 121 -4.79 -18.37 11.79
CA TRP A 121 -3.44 -18.91 11.67
C TRP A 121 -2.67 -18.83 12.98
N ALA A 122 -2.71 -17.68 13.66
CA ALA A 122 -2.09 -17.48 14.97
C ALA A 122 -2.66 -18.44 16.02
N GLN A 123 -4.00 -18.62 16.03
CA GLN A 123 -4.67 -19.56 16.93
C GLN A 123 -4.27 -21.01 16.63
N TRP A 124 -4.13 -21.38 15.34
CA TRP A 124 -3.71 -22.74 14.94
C TRP A 124 -2.27 -23.03 15.37
N LYS A 125 -1.36 -22.07 15.23
CA LYS A 125 0.05 -22.22 15.62
C LYS A 125 0.32 -21.97 17.10
N GLY A 126 -0.59 -21.33 17.82
CA GLY A 126 -0.39 -20.91 19.22
C GLY A 126 0.60 -19.75 19.35
N GLU A 127 0.75 -18.94 18.31
CA GLU A 127 1.63 -17.77 18.28
C GLU A 127 0.87 -16.50 18.64
N GLU A 128 1.59 -15.45 19.10
CA GLU A 128 1.01 -14.12 19.28
C GLU A 128 0.72 -13.47 17.93
N ILE A 129 -0.37 -12.70 17.85
CA ILE A 129 -0.78 -12.00 16.64
C ILE A 129 0.20 -10.88 16.31
N GLN A 130 0.69 -10.90 15.10
CA GLN A 130 1.58 -9.88 14.55
C GLN A 130 0.76 -8.90 13.69
N GLU A 131 0.48 -7.72 14.18
CA GLU A 131 -0.49 -6.76 13.63
C GLU A 131 -0.06 -6.02 12.35
N GLY A 132 0.90 -6.57 11.59
CA GLY A 132 1.35 -5.96 10.31
C GLY A 132 0.25 -5.84 9.25
N TYR A 133 -0.87 -6.54 9.41
CA TYR A 133 -1.97 -6.48 8.46
C TYR A 133 -2.78 -5.19 8.54
N LEU A 134 -2.71 -4.43 9.62
CA LEU A 134 -3.45 -3.16 9.73
C LEU A 134 -3.12 -2.23 8.54
N VAL A 135 -1.84 -2.03 8.28
CA VAL A 135 -1.36 -1.23 7.13
C VAL A 135 -1.75 -1.87 5.79
N THR A 136 -1.52 -3.18 5.66
CA THR A 136 -1.85 -3.91 4.43
C THR A 136 -3.34 -3.85 4.11
N GLY A 137 -4.18 -4.00 5.14
CA GLY A 137 -5.64 -3.94 5.03
C GLY A 137 -6.16 -2.59 4.54
N MET A 138 -5.44 -1.49 4.84
CA MET A 138 -5.74 -0.16 4.32
C MET A 138 -5.18 0.05 2.90
N ILE A 139 -3.95 -0.40 2.62
CA ILE A 139 -3.31 -0.21 1.31
C ILE A 139 -4.05 -0.96 0.20
N ILE A 140 -4.48 -2.22 0.43
CA ILE A 140 -5.11 -3.04 -0.63
C ILE A 140 -6.30 -2.33 -1.30
N PRO A 141 -7.32 -1.82 -0.56
CA PRO A 141 -8.41 -1.08 -1.17
C PRO A 141 -7.97 0.18 -1.91
N LEU A 142 -6.91 0.85 -1.46
CA LEU A 142 -6.42 2.10 -2.05
C LEU A 142 -5.77 1.90 -3.42
N ILE A 143 -5.21 0.74 -3.68
CA ILE A 143 -4.49 0.43 -4.93
C ILE A 143 -5.32 -0.30 -5.98
N ILE A 144 -6.60 -0.57 -5.73
CA ILE A 144 -7.48 -1.27 -6.67
C ILE A 144 -8.50 -0.31 -7.30
N PRO A 145 -9.09 -0.68 -8.46
CA PRO A 145 -10.21 0.05 -9.05
C PRO A 145 -11.47 0.02 -8.17
N VAL A 146 -12.26 1.11 -8.27
CA VAL A 146 -13.50 1.22 -7.50
C VAL A 146 -14.55 0.19 -7.87
N THR A 147 -14.54 -0.31 -9.10
CA THR A 147 -15.52 -1.31 -9.58
C THR A 147 -15.16 -2.76 -9.25
N THR A 148 -14.02 -3.02 -8.60
CA THR A 148 -13.59 -4.38 -8.24
C THR A 148 -14.65 -5.04 -7.34
N PRO A 149 -15.20 -6.22 -7.70
CA PRO A 149 -16.16 -6.95 -6.89
C PRO A 149 -15.60 -7.40 -5.55
N LEU A 150 -16.42 -7.34 -4.49
CA LEU A 150 -15.98 -7.65 -3.12
C LEU A 150 -15.47 -9.09 -2.95
N TRP A 151 -16.07 -10.07 -3.65
CA TRP A 151 -15.64 -11.47 -3.58
C TRP A 151 -14.26 -11.69 -4.23
N MET A 152 -13.96 -10.97 -5.31
CA MET A 152 -12.61 -11.01 -5.93
C MET A 152 -11.58 -10.41 -5.01
N LEU A 153 -11.91 -9.29 -4.35
CA LEU A 153 -11.08 -8.68 -3.34
C LEU A 153 -10.81 -9.63 -2.16
N ALA A 154 -11.87 -10.28 -1.65
CA ALA A 154 -11.75 -11.26 -0.56
C ALA A 154 -10.80 -12.41 -0.94
N LEU A 155 -10.93 -12.94 -2.17
CA LEU A 155 -10.07 -14.01 -2.67
C LEU A 155 -8.60 -13.55 -2.80
N ALA A 156 -8.38 -12.34 -3.31
CA ALA A 156 -7.04 -11.78 -3.46
C ALA A 156 -6.37 -11.52 -2.10
N VAL A 157 -7.12 -11.00 -1.15
CA VAL A 157 -6.65 -10.81 0.23
C VAL A 157 -6.29 -12.16 0.86
N ALA A 158 -7.17 -13.15 0.73
CA ALA A 158 -6.91 -14.50 1.26
C ALA A 158 -5.65 -15.10 0.64
N PHE A 159 -5.52 -15.02 -0.69
CA PHE A 159 -4.34 -15.50 -1.40
C PHE A 159 -3.08 -14.80 -0.90
N SER A 160 -3.07 -13.47 -0.84
CA SER A 160 -1.86 -12.73 -0.49
C SER A 160 -1.45 -12.93 0.97
N VAL A 161 -2.39 -12.96 1.91
CA VAL A 161 -2.09 -13.20 3.33
C VAL A 161 -1.49 -14.60 3.52
N ILE A 162 -2.10 -15.63 2.91
CA ILE A 162 -1.62 -17.00 3.05
C ILE A 162 -0.26 -17.18 2.34
N PHE A 163 -0.19 -16.84 1.04
CA PHE A 163 0.97 -17.20 0.20
C PHE A 163 2.11 -16.19 0.23
N CYS A 164 1.87 -14.91 0.55
CA CYS A 164 2.95 -13.92 0.62
C CYS A 164 3.43 -13.67 2.05
N LYS A 165 2.68 -14.08 3.08
CA LYS A 165 2.98 -13.77 4.48
C LYS A 165 3.04 -15.02 5.37
N GLU A 166 1.90 -15.70 5.57
CA GLU A 166 1.79 -16.72 6.62
C GLU A 166 2.63 -17.98 6.36
N ILE A 167 2.74 -18.42 5.11
CA ILE A 167 3.58 -19.57 4.74
C ILE A 167 5.06 -19.31 5.04
N PHE A 168 5.51 -18.06 4.96
CA PHE A 168 6.91 -17.67 5.21
C PHE A 168 7.23 -17.40 6.68
N GLY A 169 6.23 -17.42 7.57
CA GLY A 169 6.42 -17.23 9.01
C GLY A 169 5.77 -15.94 9.57
N GLY A 170 4.88 -15.32 8.84
CA GLY A 170 4.10 -14.16 9.31
C GLY A 170 4.79 -12.80 9.07
N THR A 171 4.40 -11.79 9.84
CA THR A 171 4.91 -10.41 9.68
C THR A 171 6.42 -10.35 9.92
N GLY A 172 7.14 -9.72 9.02
CA GLY A 172 8.60 -9.58 9.10
C GLY A 172 9.38 -10.66 8.36
N MET A 173 8.74 -11.77 7.94
CA MET A 173 9.33 -12.86 7.16
C MET A 173 8.83 -12.89 5.70
N ASN A 174 7.87 -12.05 5.36
CA ASN A 174 7.35 -11.93 4.01
C ASN A 174 8.44 -11.40 3.04
N PHE A 175 8.64 -12.10 1.92
CA PHE A 175 9.63 -11.73 0.90
C PHE A 175 9.10 -10.67 -0.08
N VAL A 176 7.79 -10.47 -0.14
CA VAL A 176 7.09 -9.50 -0.99
C VAL A 176 6.06 -8.76 -0.15
N ASN A 177 5.84 -7.49 -0.47
CA ASN A 177 4.77 -6.70 0.13
C ASN A 177 3.41 -7.35 -0.15
N VAL A 178 2.64 -7.63 0.91
CA VAL A 178 1.38 -8.39 0.84
C VAL A 178 0.33 -7.68 0.00
N ALA A 179 0.26 -6.34 0.06
CA ALA A 179 -0.67 -5.58 -0.74
C ALA A 179 -0.37 -5.68 -2.25
N ILE A 180 0.92 -5.68 -2.60
CA ILE A 180 1.37 -5.94 -3.99
C ILE A 180 0.97 -7.35 -4.42
N GLY A 181 1.15 -8.35 -3.55
CA GLY A 181 0.73 -9.73 -3.82
C GLY A 181 -0.76 -9.83 -4.15
N ALA A 182 -1.62 -9.16 -3.38
CA ALA A 182 -3.06 -9.12 -3.64
C ALA A 182 -3.39 -8.48 -4.99
N ARG A 183 -2.78 -7.34 -5.31
CA ARG A 183 -3.03 -6.65 -6.58
C ARG A 183 -2.48 -7.44 -7.77
N MET A 184 -1.32 -8.07 -7.64
CA MET A 184 -0.76 -8.95 -8.67
C MET A 184 -1.66 -10.15 -8.95
N PHE A 185 -2.20 -10.77 -7.90
CA PHE A 185 -3.18 -11.84 -8.05
C PHE A 185 -4.42 -11.39 -8.84
N LEU A 186 -4.99 -10.23 -8.47
CA LEU A 186 -6.14 -9.64 -9.20
C LEU A 186 -5.79 -9.33 -10.65
N PHE A 187 -4.63 -8.74 -10.88
CA PHE A 187 -4.19 -8.36 -12.23
C PHE A 187 -4.02 -9.56 -13.16
N PHE A 188 -3.40 -10.65 -12.70
CA PHE A 188 -3.20 -11.84 -13.51
C PHE A 188 -4.45 -12.72 -13.64
N SER A 189 -5.27 -12.81 -12.58
CA SER A 189 -6.46 -13.66 -12.60
C SER A 189 -7.67 -12.98 -13.24
N TYR A 190 -7.79 -11.66 -13.08
CA TYR A 190 -8.96 -10.88 -13.52
C TYR A 190 -8.55 -9.57 -14.22
N PRO A 191 -7.77 -9.62 -15.31
CA PRO A 191 -7.21 -8.42 -15.94
C PRO A 191 -8.29 -7.42 -16.39
N SER A 192 -9.43 -7.89 -16.90
CA SER A 192 -10.54 -7.05 -17.35
C SER A 192 -11.22 -6.23 -16.22
N LYS A 193 -11.00 -6.58 -14.96
CA LYS A 193 -11.50 -5.86 -13.79
C LYS A 193 -10.44 -4.96 -13.14
N MET A 194 -9.20 -5.07 -13.58
CA MET A 194 -8.06 -4.31 -13.04
C MET A 194 -7.51 -3.29 -14.03
N THR A 195 -7.74 -3.49 -15.32
CA THR A 195 -7.26 -2.61 -16.40
C THR A 195 -8.39 -2.27 -17.37
N GLY A 196 -8.17 -1.25 -18.18
CA GLY A 196 -9.14 -0.75 -19.16
C GLY A 196 -9.91 0.48 -18.68
N ASP A 197 -10.74 1.03 -19.55
CA ASP A 197 -11.36 2.34 -19.34
C ASP A 197 -12.69 2.29 -18.58
N THR A 198 -13.18 1.08 -18.27
CA THR A 198 -14.51 0.87 -17.66
C THR A 198 -14.49 0.70 -16.16
N VAL A 199 -13.30 0.61 -15.53
CA VAL A 199 -13.14 0.15 -14.14
C VAL A 199 -12.91 1.28 -13.12
N TRP A 200 -12.60 2.48 -13.56
CA TRP A 200 -12.14 3.57 -12.71
C TRP A 200 -13.24 4.44 -12.09
N VAL A 201 -14.47 4.35 -12.61
CA VAL A 201 -15.61 5.14 -12.14
C VAL A 201 -16.69 4.23 -11.58
N ALA A 202 -17.21 4.56 -10.40
CA ALA A 202 -18.37 3.86 -9.81
C ALA A 202 -19.61 4.13 -10.66
N LYS A 203 -20.33 3.07 -11.07
CA LYS A 203 -21.42 3.17 -12.04
C LYS A 203 -22.82 3.13 -11.41
N GLU A 204 -22.92 2.71 -10.16
CA GLU A 204 -24.20 2.52 -9.47
C GLU A 204 -24.41 3.61 -8.43
N SER A 205 -25.65 4.06 -8.28
CA SER A 205 -26.04 4.91 -7.16
C SER A 205 -26.11 4.08 -5.86
N ILE A 206 -25.72 4.68 -4.75
CA ILE A 206 -25.69 4.02 -3.44
C ILE A 206 -26.60 4.78 -2.49
N PHE A 207 -27.65 4.15 -2.00
CA PHE A 207 -28.65 4.75 -1.10
C PHE A 207 -29.21 6.10 -1.56
N GLY A 208 -29.40 6.26 -2.87
CA GLY A 208 -29.91 7.52 -3.45
C GLY A 208 -28.85 8.61 -3.59
N LEU A 209 -27.60 8.35 -3.26
CA LEU A 209 -26.46 9.21 -3.55
C LEU A 209 -25.77 8.77 -4.82
N GLY A 210 -25.16 9.73 -5.54
CA GLY A 210 -24.51 9.47 -6.82
C GLY A 210 -25.48 9.21 -7.96
N ASN A 211 -24.91 8.87 -9.11
CA ASN A 211 -25.68 8.69 -10.34
C ASN A 211 -25.44 7.28 -10.90
N THR A 212 -26.49 6.70 -11.48
CA THR A 212 -26.36 5.45 -12.25
C THR A 212 -25.90 5.81 -13.66
N LEU A 213 -24.73 5.30 -14.04
CA LEU A 213 -24.16 5.52 -15.36
C LEU A 213 -24.51 4.37 -16.29
N PRO A 214 -24.58 4.60 -17.63
CA PRO A 214 -24.82 3.54 -18.61
C PRO A 214 -23.74 2.44 -18.53
N ASP A 215 -24.09 1.20 -18.80
CA ASP A 215 -23.15 0.06 -18.77
C ASP A 215 -21.93 0.23 -19.68
N GLY A 216 -22.09 0.91 -20.81
CA GLY A 216 -21.03 1.22 -21.77
C GLY A 216 -20.18 2.43 -21.43
N PHE A 217 -20.40 3.11 -20.29
CA PHE A 217 -19.63 4.29 -19.94
C PHE A 217 -18.15 3.95 -19.71
N THR A 218 -17.26 4.71 -20.36
CA THR A 218 -15.80 4.57 -20.28
C THR A 218 -15.16 5.88 -19.92
N MET A 219 -14.12 5.83 -19.10
CA MET A 219 -13.29 6.98 -18.77
C MET A 219 -11.84 6.50 -18.64
N ALA A 220 -11.04 6.82 -19.65
CA ALA A 220 -9.64 6.45 -19.68
C ALA A 220 -8.82 7.25 -18.65
N THR A 221 -7.84 6.59 -18.05
CA THR A 221 -6.87 7.28 -17.19
C THR A 221 -5.87 8.07 -18.05
N PRO A 222 -5.23 9.13 -17.51
CA PRO A 222 -4.15 9.81 -18.22
C PRO A 222 -3.05 8.88 -18.70
N LEU A 223 -2.72 7.81 -17.94
CA LEU A 223 -1.75 6.80 -18.36
C LEU A 223 -2.24 5.95 -19.55
N ALA A 224 -3.54 5.64 -19.61
CA ALA A 224 -4.12 4.93 -20.74
C ALA A 224 -4.06 5.78 -22.02
N HIS A 225 -4.33 7.08 -21.92
CA HIS A 225 -4.15 8.03 -23.04
C HIS A 225 -2.71 8.07 -23.53
N ILE A 226 -1.73 8.11 -22.62
CA ILE A 226 -0.32 8.10 -22.98
C ILE A 226 0.07 6.79 -23.67
N ALA A 227 -0.36 5.64 -23.15
CA ALA A 227 -0.07 4.33 -23.74
C ALA A 227 -0.69 4.15 -25.13
N GLN A 228 -1.82 4.83 -25.39
CA GLN A 228 -2.50 4.83 -26.71
C GLN A 228 -2.04 5.97 -27.64
N HIS A 229 -1.05 6.77 -27.23
CA HIS A 229 -0.57 7.96 -27.94
C HIS A 229 -1.68 8.98 -28.24
N THR A 230 -2.71 9.05 -27.39
CA THR A 230 -3.80 10.02 -27.49
C THR A 230 -3.55 11.23 -26.57
N PRO A 231 -4.07 12.42 -26.93
CA PRO A 231 -3.84 13.61 -26.11
C PRO A 231 -4.49 13.46 -24.73
N VAL A 232 -3.75 13.86 -23.70
CA VAL A 232 -4.25 13.90 -22.31
C VAL A 232 -5.02 15.22 -22.12
N ASN A 233 -6.31 15.11 -21.80
CA ASN A 233 -7.18 16.28 -21.64
C ASN A 233 -7.11 16.92 -20.25
N ASN A 234 -6.49 16.24 -19.28
CA ASN A 234 -6.36 16.74 -17.90
C ASN A 234 -5.28 17.82 -17.81
N SER A 235 -5.57 18.89 -17.05
CA SER A 235 -4.54 19.88 -16.77
C SER A 235 -3.48 19.32 -15.82
N VAL A 236 -2.27 19.88 -15.87
CA VAL A 236 -1.19 19.50 -14.92
C VAL A 236 -1.64 19.68 -13.47
N TRP A 237 -2.44 20.69 -13.21
CA TRP A 237 -2.98 20.95 -11.88
C TRP A 237 -3.94 19.86 -11.42
N ASP A 238 -4.81 19.37 -12.31
CA ASP A 238 -5.72 18.26 -12.01
C ASP A 238 -4.94 16.96 -11.72
N MET A 239 -3.83 16.74 -12.40
CA MET A 239 -2.93 15.60 -12.14
C MET A 239 -2.25 15.69 -10.77
N ILE A 240 -1.84 16.90 -10.31
CA ILE A 240 -1.19 17.10 -9.01
C ILE A 240 -2.23 17.02 -7.88
N VAL A 241 -3.38 17.66 -8.03
CA VAL A 241 -4.45 17.58 -7.05
C VAL A 241 -5.05 16.18 -6.99
N GLY A 242 -5.15 15.50 -8.15
CA GLY A 242 -5.66 14.14 -8.25
C GLY A 242 -7.11 14.04 -8.69
N LEU A 243 -7.68 15.08 -9.30
CA LEU A 243 -9.06 15.08 -9.84
C LEU A 243 -9.09 14.36 -11.21
N MET A 244 -8.67 13.10 -11.23
CA MET A 244 -8.59 12.26 -12.41
C MET A 244 -9.05 10.84 -12.11
N PRO A 245 -9.52 10.07 -13.13
CA PRO A 245 -9.84 8.66 -12.95
C PRO A 245 -8.57 7.85 -12.64
N GLY A 246 -8.68 6.89 -11.71
CA GLY A 246 -7.56 6.05 -11.29
C GLY A 246 -7.90 5.17 -10.09
N SER A 247 -6.91 4.49 -9.55
CA SER A 247 -7.04 3.73 -8.30
C SER A 247 -7.42 4.65 -7.13
N ILE A 248 -8.16 4.13 -6.15
CA ILE A 248 -8.79 4.94 -5.10
C ILE A 248 -7.80 5.87 -4.39
N GLY A 249 -6.60 5.38 -4.03
CA GLY A 249 -5.61 6.16 -3.27
C GLY A 249 -4.42 6.71 -4.08
N GLU A 250 -4.31 6.37 -5.37
CA GLU A 250 -3.08 6.68 -6.12
C GLU A 250 -3.15 8.03 -6.86
N THR A 251 -4.28 8.74 -6.83
CA THR A 251 -4.53 9.88 -7.70
C THR A 251 -3.90 11.19 -7.22
N SER A 252 -3.94 11.51 -5.91
CA SER A 252 -3.51 12.81 -5.39
C SER A 252 -2.05 12.82 -4.94
N VAL A 253 -1.22 13.52 -5.68
CA VAL A 253 0.19 13.74 -5.29
C VAL A 253 0.29 14.57 -4.00
N ILE A 254 -0.62 15.54 -3.78
CA ILE A 254 -0.63 16.37 -2.58
C ILE A 254 -0.94 15.54 -1.33
N ALA A 255 -1.96 14.69 -1.38
CA ALA A 255 -2.31 13.82 -0.26
C ALA A 255 -1.18 12.83 0.06
N ILE A 256 -0.55 12.26 -0.97
CA ILE A 256 0.62 11.39 -0.84
C ILE A 256 1.81 12.14 -0.23
N ALA A 257 2.05 13.40 -0.64
CA ALA A 257 3.13 14.22 -0.09
C ALA A 257 2.93 14.53 1.41
N ILE A 258 1.68 14.77 1.85
CA ILE A 258 1.36 14.92 3.28
C ILE A 258 1.72 13.64 4.04
N GLY A 259 1.33 12.47 3.53
CA GLY A 259 1.71 11.19 4.10
C GLY A 259 3.22 10.96 4.12
N ALA A 260 3.93 11.34 3.05
CA ALA A 260 5.39 11.27 2.99
C ALA A 260 6.06 12.13 4.08
N VAL A 261 5.57 13.35 4.30
CA VAL A 261 6.09 14.24 5.37
C VAL A 261 5.89 13.59 6.74
N ILE A 262 4.74 13.00 7.03
CA ILE A 262 4.48 12.31 8.29
C ILE A 262 5.45 11.14 8.47
N LEU A 263 5.65 10.30 7.45
CA LEU A 263 6.53 9.13 7.51
C LEU A 263 8.01 9.51 7.63
N LEU A 264 8.44 10.58 6.99
CA LEU A 264 9.82 11.09 7.08
C LEU A 264 10.07 11.75 8.43
N TRP A 265 9.12 12.53 8.94
CA TRP A 265 9.23 13.18 10.25
C TRP A 265 9.30 12.18 11.40
N THR A 266 8.49 11.12 11.32
CA THR A 266 8.53 10.03 12.31
C THR A 266 9.73 9.10 12.14
N GLY A 267 10.47 9.20 11.03
CA GLY A 267 11.62 8.35 10.73
C GLY A 267 11.28 6.90 10.38
N ILE A 268 10.02 6.59 10.14
CA ILE A 268 9.55 5.24 9.80
C ILE A 268 9.96 4.88 8.37
N ALA A 269 9.73 5.79 7.42
CA ALA A 269 10.15 5.57 6.05
C ALA A 269 11.58 6.06 5.79
N SER A 270 12.31 5.32 4.96
CA SER A 270 13.66 5.69 4.56
C SER A 270 13.64 6.76 3.46
N TRP A 271 14.07 7.97 3.75
CA TRP A 271 14.23 9.03 2.75
C TRP A 271 15.17 8.64 1.60
N LYS A 272 16.19 7.78 1.87
CA LYS A 272 17.15 7.30 0.87
C LYS A 272 16.48 6.42 -0.17
N THR A 273 15.63 5.50 0.27
CA THR A 273 14.83 4.66 -0.61
C THR A 273 13.88 5.52 -1.45
N MET A 274 13.14 6.41 -0.79
CA MET A 274 12.17 7.29 -1.43
C MET A 274 12.83 8.14 -2.52
N PHE A 275 13.89 8.88 -2.16
CA PHE A 275 14.63 9.72 -3.09
C PHE A 275 15.26 8.92 -4.24
N SER A 276 15.79 7.73 -3.95
CA SER A 276 16.41 6.88 -4.98
C SER A 276 15.40 6.34 -5.99
N VAL A 277 14.16 6.05 -5.58
CA VAL A 277 13.07 5.69 -6.50
C VAL A 277 12.77 6.85 -7.46
N PHE A 278 12.63 8.07 -6.92
CA PHE A 278 12.42 9.25 -7.77
C PHE A 278 13.60 9.52 -8.71
N LEU A 279 14.83 9.34 -8.23
CA LEU A 279 16.04 9.50 -9.04
C LEU A 279 16.07 8.49 -10.21
N GLY A 280 15.84 7.20 -9.92
CA GLY A 280 15.83 6.14 -10.93
C GLY A 280 14.73 6.36 -11.96
N GLY A 281 13.51 6.71 -11.53
CA GLY A 281 12.40 7.07 -12.39
C GLY A 281 12.71 8.29 -13.26
N SER A 282 13.22 9.38 -12.67
CA SER A 282 13.57 10.60 -13.41
C SER A 282 14.61 10.35 -14.50
N LEU A 283 15.70 9.66 -14.15
CA LEU A 283 16.77 9.37 -15.13
C LEU A 283 16.26 8.50 -16.28
N MET A 284 15.43 7.50 -15.99
CA MET A 284 14.86 6.65 -17.02
C MET A 284 13.84 7.39 -17.90
N ALA A 285 13.00 8.24 -17.29
CA ALA A 285 12.06 9.08 -18.02
C ALA A 285 12.77 10.07 -18.97
N ILE A 286 13.84 10.70 -18.52
CA ILE A 286 14.68 11.58 -19.35
C ILE A 286 15.28 10.79 -20.52
N LEU A 287 15.77 9.58 -20.26
CA LEU A 287 16.34 8.72 -21.31
C LEU A 287 15.29 8.40 -22.37
N PHE A 288 14.08 7.97 -21.99
CA PHE A 288 13.00 7.70 -22.93
C PHE A 288 12.51 8.95 -23.67
N GLN A 289 12.54 10.11 -23.05
CA GLN A 289 12.24 11.37 -23.72
C GLN A 289 13.31 11.73 -24.75
N MET A 290 14.60 11.50 -24.45
CA MET A 290 15.72 11.76 -25.38
C MET A 290 15.75 10.78 -26.55
N THR A 291 15.35 9.52 -26.35
CA THR A 291 15.28 8.50 -27.43
C THR A 291 14.03 8.62 -28.28
N GLY A 292 13.06 9.46 -27.89
CA GLY A 292 11.81 9.65 -28.62
C GLY A 292 10.74 8.57 -28.35
N GLU A 293 11.00 7.63 -27.44
CA GLU A 293 10.06 6.57 -27.06
C GLU A 293 8.88 7.09 -26.21
N SER A 294 9.05 8.23 -25.54
CA SER A 294 8.00 8.88 -24.77
C SER A 294 7.79 10.32 -25.24
N SER A 295 6.54 10.66 -25.56
CA SER A 295 6.11 12.03 -25.87
C SER A 295 5.83 12.87 -24.64
N VAL A 296 5.80 12.24 -23.47
CA VAL A 296 5.45 12.85 -22.19
C VAL A 296 6.70 13.42 -21.52
N LYS A 297 6.57 14.55 -20.84
CA LYS A 297 7.68 15.14 -20.11
C LYS A 297 8.11 14.25 -18.95
N TRP A 298 9.41 14.19 -18.69
CA TRP A 298 10.00 13.30 -17.67
C TRP A 298 9.33 13.42 -16.27
N TRP A 299 8.96 14.62 -15.85
CA TRP A 299 8.33 14.85 -14.54
C TRP A 299 6.85 14.45 -14.51
N GLU A 300 6.13 14.47 -15.66
CA GLU A 300 4.75 14.00 -15.73
C GLU A 300 4.65 12.51 -15.44
N HIS A 301 5.63 11.73 -15.85
CA HIS A 301 5.71 10.31 -15.50
C HIS A 301 5.77 10.05 -14.00
N LEU A 302 6.34 10.95 -13.20
CA LEU A 302 6.46 10.80 -11.77
C LEU A 302 5.14 11.08 -11.03
N ILE A 303 4.34 12.02 -11.53
CA ILE A 303 3.07 12.41 -10.91
C ILE A 303 1.89 11.57 -11.37
N LEU A 304 2.02 10.82 -12.47
CA LEU A 304 0.95 10.01 -13.05
C LEU A 304 0.92 8.59 -12.49
N GLY A 305 -0.31 8.09 -12.26
CA GLY A 305 -0.56 6.73 -11.77
C GLY A 305 -0.02 6.50 -10.36
N GLY A 306 0.24 5.25 -10.04
CA GLY A 306 0.69 4.84 -8.71
C GLY A 306 2.17 5.09 -8.39
N PHE A 307 2.93 5.87 -9.20
CA PHE A 307 4.36 6.06 -8.98
C PHE A 307 4.67 6.71 -7.63
N CYS A 308 4.04 7.86 -7.33
CA CYS A 308 4.23 8.54 -6.05
C CYS A 308 3.76 7.69 -4.86
N PHE A 309 2.60 7.06 -4.98
CA PHE A 309 2.07 6.19 -3.93
C PHE A 309 2.99 5.00 -3.66
N GLY A 310 3.42 4.31 -4.71
CA GLY A 310 4.36 3.20 -4.60
C GLY A 310 5.71 3.60 -4.03
N ALA A 311 6.25 4.76 -4.42
CA ALA A 311 7.53 5.27 -3.92
C ALA A 311 7.47 5.61 -2.42
N VAL A 312 6.33 6.13 -1.93
CA VAL A 312 6.17 6.60 -0.55
C VAL A 312 5.76 5.50 0.41
N PHE A 313 4.73 4.71 0.07
CA PHE A 313 4.11 3.78 1.02
C PHE A 313 4.51 2.31 0.81
N MET A 314 4.92 1.94 -0.41
CA MET A 314 5.16 0.53 -0.73
C MET A 314 6.65 0.21 -0.90
N ALA A 315 7.43 1.05 -1.59
CA ALA A 315 8.86 0.82 -1.74
C ALA A 315 9.65 1.09 -0.45
N THR A 316 9.09 1.84 0.48
CA THR A 316 9.68 2.13 1.80
C THR A 316 9.27 1.14 2.88
N ASP A 317 8.52 0.09 2.55
CA ASP A 317 8.12 -0.95 3.49
C ASP A 317 9.35 -1.50 4.23
N PRO A 318 9.42 -1.39 5.57
CA PRO A 318 10.62 -1.77 6.33
C PRO A 318 10.92 -3.27 6.29
N VAL A 319 9.94 -4.09 5.92
CA VAL A 319 10.10 -5.56 5.87
C VAL A 319 10.70 -6.01 4.54
N THR A 320 10.16 -5.55 3.43
CA THR A 320 10.47 -6.03 2.08
C THR A 320 11.48 -5.19 1.32
N SER A 321 11.76 -3.95 1.79
CA SER A 321 12.81 -3.10 1.21
C SER A 321 14.19 -3.45 1.71
N ALA A 322 15.23 -2.93 1.05
CA ALA A 322 16.61 -3.14 1.46
C ALA A 322 16.89 -2.56 2.85
N ARG A 323 17.58 -3.36 3.69
CA ARG A 323 17.92 -2.99 5.07
C ARG A 323 19.25 -2.24 5.17
N THR A 324 20.21 -2.54 4.28
CA THR A 324 21.51 -1.89 4.29
C THR A 324 21.44 -0.50 3.69
N GLU A 325 22.24 0.44 4.23
CA GLU A 325 22.23 1.83 3.77
C GLU A 325 22.59 2.00 2.28
N THR A 326 23.55 1.20 1.78
CA THR A 326 23.89 1.17 0.36
C THR A 326 22.80 0.44 -0.45
N GLY A 327 22.23 -0.61 0.13
CA GLY A 327 21.15 -1.38 -0.51
C GLY A 327 19.92 -0.52 -0.76
N LYS A 328 19.55 0.39 0.15
CA LYS A 328 18.43 1.32 -0.02
C LYS A 328 18.57 2.18 -1.29
N TRP A 329 19.77 2.66 -1.59
CA TRP A 329 20.04 3.42 -2.83
C TRP A 329 19.92 2.56 -4.08
N ILE A 330 20.51 1.35 -4.06
CA ILE A 330 20.49 0.43 -5.21
C ILE A 330 19.06 -0.06 -5.47
N TYR A 331 18.38 -0.50 -4.43
CA TYR A 331 17.01 -0.97 -4.48
C TYR A 331 16.06 0.10 -5.04
N GLY A 332 16.08 1.30 -4.44
CA GLY A 332 15.20 2.39 -4.86
C GLY A 332 15.45 2.79 -6.32
N PHE A 333 16.71 2.87 -6.73
CA PHE A 333 17.07 3.17 -8.12
C PHE A 333 16.53 2.13 -9.10
N ILE A 334 16.71 0.84 -8.79
CA ILE A 334 16.19 -0.26 -9.62
C ILE A 334 14.68 -0.18 -9.73
N VAL A 335 13.97 0.00 -8.60
CA VAL A 335 12.50 0.11 -8.59
C VAL A 335 12.03 1.27 -9.44
N GLY A 336 12.62 2.47 -9.27
CA GLY A 336 12.25 3.65 -10.05
C GLY A 336 12.49 3.47 -11.56
N ALA A 337 13.65 2.96 -11.94
CA ALA A 337 14.00 2.71 -13.33
C ALA A 337 13.09 1.63 -13.96
N MET A 338 12.88 0.52 -13.27
CA MET A 338 12.02 -0.58 -13.75
C MET A 338 10.56 -0.14 -13.91
N ALA A 339 10.06 0.74 -13.03
CA ALA A 339 8.70 1.28 -13.16
C ALA A 339 8.49 2.00 -14.49
N LEU A 340 9.47 2.79 -14.91
CA LEU A 340 9.42 3.51 -16.18
C LEU A 340 9.66 2.59 -17.38
N ILE A 341 10.56 1.61 -17.28
CA ILE A 341 10.78 0.61 -18.33
C ILE A 341 9.47 -0.13 -18.61
N VAL A 342 8.83 -0.66 -17.57
CA VAL A 342 7.56 -1.38 -17.72
C VAL A 342 6.48 -0.46 -18.29
N ARG A 343 6.38 0.77 -17.79
CA ARG A 343 5.38 1.75 -18.25
C ARG A 343 5.47 2.11 -19.72
N VAL A 344 6.68 2.36 -20.21
CA VAL A 344 6.90 2.82 -21.59
C VAL A 344 6.94 1.65 -22.57
N MET A 345 7.58 0.55 -22.20
CA MET A 345 7.76 -0.59 -23.10
C MET A 345 6.61 -1.61 -23.08
N ASN A 346 5.72 -1.53 -22.10
CA ASN A 346 4.56 -2.43 -22.01
C ASN A 346 3.22 -1.67 -22.02
N PRO A 347 2.65 -1.38 -23.20
CA PRO A 347 1.37 -0.67 -23.30
C PRO A 347 0.18 -1.43 -22.67
N GLY A 348 0.29 -2.73 -22.49
CA GLY A 348 -0.73 -3.55 -21.81
C GLY A 348 -0.80 -3.32 -20.30
N TYR A 349 0.25 -2.74 -19.72
CA TYR A 349 0.29 -2.41 -18.29
C TYR A 349 1.02 -1.08 -18.05
N PRO A 350 0.40 0.05 -18.37
CA PRO A 350 1.06 1.36 -18.34
C PRO A 350 1.39 1.87 -16.94
N GLU A 351 0.93 1.22 -15.88
CA GLU A 351 1.19 1.65 -14.50
C GLU A 351 2.62 1.34 -14.04
N GLY A 352 3.12 0.15 -14.30
CA GLY A 352 4.50 -0.29 -14.09
C GLY A 352 5.00 -0.39 -12.65
N MET A 353 4.53 0.47 -11.73
CA MET A 353 5.13 0.65 -10.41
C MET A 353 5.06 -0.60 -9.53
N MET A 354 3.94 -1.34 -9.58
CA MET A 354 3.79 -2.53 -8.76
C MET A 354 4.67 -3.68 -9.21
N LEU A 355 4.77 -3.92 -10.52
CA LEU A 355 5.69 -4.92 -11.06
C LEU A 355 7.13 -4.59 -10.69
N ALA A 356 7.48 -3.30 -10.73
CA ALA A 356 8.82 -2.84 -10.36
C ALA A 356 9.12 -3.07 -8.86
N ILE A 357 8.18 -2.78 -7.96
CA ILE A 357 8.36 -3.04 -6.53
C ILE A 357 8.40 -4.54 -6.25
N PHE A 358 7.51 -5.32 -6.87
CA PHE A 358 7.52 -6.78 -6.75
C PHE A 358 8.89 -7.36 -7.15
N PHE A 359 9.40 -6.98 -8.30
CA PHE A 359 10.72 -7.36 -8.78
C PHE A 359 11.83 -6.90 -7.82
N GLY A 360 11.75 -5.64 -7.36
CA GLY A 360 12.67 -5.08 -6.40
C GLY A 360 12.72 -5.88 -5.10
N ASN A 361 11.55 -6.24 -4.54
CA ASN A 361 11.45 -7.04 -3.32
C ASN A 361 12.11 -8.40 -3.46
N VAL A 362 11.91 -9.09 -4.61
CA VAL A 362 12.54 -10.39 -4.89
C VAL A 362 14.07 -10.29 -4.95
N ILE A 363 14.61 -9.19 -5.47
CA ILE A 363 16.07 -8.98 -5.61
C ILE A 363 16.69 -8.42 -4.32
N THR A 364 15.92 -7.80 -3.45
CA THR A 364 16.42 -7.14 -2.23
C THR A 364 17.34 -8.02 -1.38
N PRO A 365 17.02 -9.29 -1.09
CA PRO A 365 17.92 -10.16 -0.31
C PRO A 365 19.29 -10.33 -0.97
N LEU A 366 19.35 -10.40 -2.29
CA LEU A 366 20.60 -10.49 -3.04
C LEU A 366 21.42 -9.20 -2.93
N ILE A 367 20.76 -8.03 -3.04
CA ILE A 367 21.40 -6.73 -2.88
C ILE A 367 22.04 -6.61 -1.50
N ASP A 368 21.29 -6.91 -0.45
CA ASP A 368 21.77 -6.83 0.93
C ASP A 368 22.89 -7.84 1.20
N TYR A 369 22.78 -9.05 0.67
CA TYR A 369 23.84 -10.04 0.75
C TYR A 369 25.15 -9.55 0.13
N CYS A 370 25.12 -9.00 -1.08
CA CYS A 370 26.30 -8.45 -1.75
C CYS A 370 26.95 -7.29 -0.95
N VAL A 371 26.13 -6.41 -0.38
CA VAL A 371 26.61 -5.28 0.45
C VAL A 371 27.26 -5.79 1.73
N VAL A 372 26.68 -6.78 2.41
CA VAL A 372 27.21 -7.37 3.63
C VAL A 372 28.52 -8.09 3.34
N GLN A 373 28.60 -8.91 2.29
CA GLN A 373 29.82 -9.62 1.88
C GLN A 373 30.97 -8.66 1.56
N ARG A 374 30.65 -7.56 0.86
CA ARG A 374 31.66 -6.50 0.60
C ARG A 374 32.19 -5.90 1.90
N ASN A 375 31.33 -5.67 2.90
CA ASN A 375 31.72 -5.14 4.18
C ASN A 375 32.57 -6.14 4.99
N ILE A 376 32.22 -7.42 4.98
CA ILE A 376 33.01 -8.51 5.62
C ILE A 376 34.40 -8.56 5.01
N THR A 377 34.50 -8.59 3.67
CA THR A 377 35.79 -8.62 2.96
C THR A 377 36.65 -7.39 3.28
N LYS A 378 36.03 -6.20 3.39
CA LYS A 378 36.69 -4.95 3.74
C LYS A 378 37.24 -4.99 5.17
N ARG A 379 36.51 -5.56 6.12
CA ARG A 379 36.95 -5.75 7.52
C ARG A 379 38.09 -6.77 7.61
N ALA A 380 37.96 -7.93 6.94
CA ALA A 380 39.00 -8.97 6.91
C ALA A 380 40.33 -8.46 6.30
N LYS A 381 40.27 -7.57 5.29
CA LYS A 381 41.50 -6.95 4.75
C LYS A 381 42.17 -5.98 5.75
N ARG A 382 41.40 -5.29 6.60
CA ARG A 382 41.93 -4.39 7.61
C ARG A 382 42.63 -5.15 8.74
N SER A 383 42.07 -6.30 9.19
CA SER A 383 42.72 -7.09 10.24
C SER A 383 44.06 -7.67 9.79
N LYS A 384 44.21 -8.10 8.53
CA LYS A 384 45.45 -8.61 7.96
C LYS A 384 46.55 -7.54 7.80
N VAL A 385 46.25 -6.27 7.93
CA VAL A 385 47.24 -5.14 7.85
C VAL A 385 47.75 -4.79 9.25
N ILE A 386 47.10 -5.30 10.30
CA ILE A 386 47.45 -5.01 11.71
C ILE A 386 48.34 -6.14 12.27
N ASP A 387 48.35 -7.33 11.66
CA ASP A 387 49.27 -8.41 11.94
C ASP A 387 50.54 -8.26 11.08
#